data_cd554c808a08b98461a2eb432bd5d3b8
#
_entry.id   cd554c808a08b98461a2eb432bd5d3b8
#
_cell.length_a   1.000
_cell.length_b   1.000
_cell.length_c   1.000
_cell.angle_alpha   90.00
_cell.angle_beta   90.00
_cell.angle_gamma   90.00
#
_symmetry.space_group_name_H-M   'P 1'
#
loop_
_entity.id
_entity.type
_entity.pdbx_description
1 polymer ?
#
loop_
_entity_poly.entity_id
_entity_poly.type
_entity_poly.pdbx_seq_one_letter_code
_entity_poly.pdbx_strand_id
1 'polypeptide(L)'
;MNKILAIAIFSLVLLHTTVIVSGQEEFVEPPAQFLTRVHFTQLTGGVILLKAILGKYPDTLNFILDTGSGGISLDSLTVQYLKLSVTPSDKTIRGIAGIRKVSFVMNQQLKLPRLTIDSLNFHINDYAILTSVYGEQIDGIIGYSVLSRYILFVNYDSSHIDFYSKGRIKYPRGGYLLKPFIFTLPIQNVRIRDEHAIHSRFLYDMGAGLCLMLSSDFVKDSTLLKKKRKKFVKEAEGLGGKIDMEMTVVTEVKLGPYKFHNVPTYIFNDDYNVTSYPYLGGILGNDLLRRFNVILNYDKRDFYITPNQHYNEPFDYSYSGIELYYINGLIVIGDVAKGSSAEAVGIKEGDIVISVNKNFSQNLQQYKITLQNSGQKAKLIIRRHEELFEFEIKIKSIL
;
A
#
# COMPACT_ATOMS: atom_id res chain seq x y z
N MET A 1 48.36 -67.22 -21.62
CA MET A 1 46.93 -67.43 -21.73
C MET A 1 46.13 -66.56 -20.71
N ASN A 2 46.65 -66.22 -19.55
CA ASN A 2 45.90 -65.52 -18.49
C ASN A 2 45.78 -64.00 -18.65
N LYS A 3 46.55 -63.28 -19.46
CA LYS A 3 46.44 -61.85 -19.64
C LYS A 3 45.41 -61.44 -20.69
N ILE A 4 45.19 -62.28 -21.71
CA ILE A 4 44.16 -61.99 -22.76
C ILE A 4 42.79 -62.25 -22.22
N LEU A 5 42.56 -63.24 -21.35
CA LEU A 5 41.29 -63.53 -20.71
C LEU A 5 40.90 -62.43 -19.74
N ALA A 6 41.86 -61.82 -19.00
CA ALA A 6 41.58 -60.72 -18.08
C ALA A 6 41.14 -59.42 -18.80
N ILE A 7 41.71 -59.12 -19.95
CA ILE A 7 41.37 -57.97 -20.77
C ILE A 7 40.01 -58.18 -21.41
N ALA A 8 39.65 -59.36 -21.85
CA ALA A 8 38.33 -59.67 -22.40
C ALA A 8 37.15 -59.53 -21.33
N ILE A 9 37.43 -59.95 -20.08
CA ILE A 9 36.49 -59.85 -18.99
C ILE A 9 36.32 -58.38 -18.55
N PHE A 10 37.42 -57.61 -18.54
CA PHE A 10 37.33 -56.18 -18.20
C PHE A 10 36.61 -55.37 -19.30
N SER A 11 36.81 -55.68 -20.56
CA SER A 11 36.06 -55.06 -21.67
C SER A 11 34.60 -55.48 -21.70
N LEU A 12 34.24 -56.69 -21.27
CA LEU A 12 32.83 -57.13 -21.20
C LEU A 12 32.05 -56.52 -20.05
N VAL A 13 32.73 -56.19 -18.94
CA VAL A 13 32.13 -55.49 -17.78
C VAL A 13 31.90 -54.01 -18.08
N LEU A 14 32.73 -53.39 -18.91
CA LEU A 14 32.56 -51.99 -19.32
C LEU A 14 31.42 -51.79 -20.34
N LEU A 15 30.98 -52.83 -21.04
CA LEU A 15 29.91 -52.79 -22.04
C LEU A 15 28.50 -52.97 -21.44
N HIS A 16 28.37 -53.28 -20.14
CA HIS A 16 27.08 -53.50 -19.47
C HIS A 16 26.71 -52.42 -18.47
N THR A 17 27.39 -51.27 -18.41
CA THR A 17 26.84 -50.12 -17.74
C THR A 17 25.82 -49.41 -18.65
N THR A 18 24.65 -50.02 -18.81
CA THR A 18 23.48 -49.27 -19.27
C THR A 18 23.23 -48.20 -18.26
N VAL A 19 23.64 -46.97 -18.57
CA VAL A 19 23.15 -45.77 -17.88
C VAL A 19 21.66 -45.75 -18.16
N ILE A 20 20.85 -46.25 -17.23
CA ILE A 20 19.43 -45.99 -17.22
C ILE A 20 19.33 -44.49 -16.97
N VAL A 21 19.30 -43.71 -18.05
CA VAL A 21 18.81 -42.32 -17.98
C VAL A 21 17.34 -42.45 -17.66
N SER A 22 17.01 -42.49 -16.39
CA SER A 22 15.65 -42.29 -15.92
C SER A 22 15.29 -40.83 -16.31
N GLY A 23 14.66 -40.70 -17.47
CA GLY A 23 14.02 -39.45 -17.83
C GLY A 23 12.93 -39.19 -16.79
N GLN A 24 13.25 -38.44 -15.74
CA GLN A 24 12.23 -37.89 -14.88
C GLN A 24 11.39 -36.94 -15.74
N GLU A 25 10.11 -37.25 -15.88
CA GLU A 25 9.16 -36.30 -16.46
C GLU A 25 9.21 -35.03 -15.63
N GLU A 26 9.76 -33.95 -16.21
CA GLU A 26 9.76 -32.64 -15.57
C GLU A 26 8.49 -31.90 -15.98
N PHE A 27 7.58 -31.69 -15.04
CA PHE A 27 6.40 -30.87 -15.25
C PHE A 27 6.82 -29.38 -15.33
N VAL A 28 6.96 -28.89 -16.54
CA VAL A 28 7.30 -27.49 -16.78
C VAL A 28 6.04 -26.65 -16.70
N GLU A 29 6.04 -25.69 -15.79
CA GLU A 29 4.93 -24.73 -15.64
C GLU A 29 4.75 -23.92 -16.95
N PRO A 30 3.50 -23.75 -17.44
CA PRO A 30 3.25 -23.00 -18.66
C PRO A 30 3.64 -21.53 -18.51
N PRO A 31 3.92 -20.80 -19.61
CA PRO A 31 4.12 -19.36 -19.56
C PRO A 31 2.86 -18.65 -19.07
N ALA A 32 3.05 -17.65 -18.23
CA ALA A 32 1.96 -16.74 -17.84
C ALA A 32 1.43 -15.98 -19.05
N GLN A 33 0.10 -15.93 -19.20
CA GLN A 33 -0.57 -15.26 -20.31
C GLN A 33 -1.11 -13.90 -19.86
N PHE A 34 -0.95 -12.87 -20.67
CA PHE A 34 -1.58 -11.58 -20.46
C PHE A 34 -3.11 -11.72 -20.58
N LEU A 35 -3.83 -11.21 -19.58
CA LEU A 35 -5.28 -11.27 -19.52
C LEU A 35 -5.93 -9.93 -19.81
N THR A 36 -5.49 -8.90 -19.10
CA THR A 36 -6.05 -7.55 -19.22
C THR A 36 -5.11 -6.50 -18.69
N ARG A 37 -5.34 -5.24 -19.14
CA ARG A 37 -4.75 -4.02 -18.59
C ARG A 37 -5.85 -3.15 -18.01
N VAL A 38 -5.62 -2.66 -16.78
CA VAL A 38 -6.51 -1.75 -16.07
C VAL A 38 -5.74 -0.48 -15.75
N HIS A 39 -6.26 0.67 -16.16
CA HIS A 39 -5.71 1.96 -15.76
C HIS A 39 -6.17 2.31 -14.35
N PHE A 40 -5.32 3.01 -13.59
CA PHE A 40 -5.64 3.45 -12.25
C PHE A 40 -5.38 4.95 -12.06
N THR A 41 -6.05 5.52 -11.08
CA THR A 41 -5.74 6.85 -10.56
C THR A 41 -4.84 6.69 -9.34
N GLN A 42 -3.79 7.49 -9.27
CA GLN A 42 -2.90 7.53 -8.10
C GLN A 42 -3.39 8.61 -7.15
N LEU A 43 -3.74 8.21 -5.94
CA LEU A 43 -4.13 9.08 -4.85
C LEU A 43 -2.90 9.53 -4.03
N THR A 44 -3.08 10.48 -3.11
CA THR A 44 -2.02 10.91 -2.18
C THR A 44 -1.38 9.70 -1.47
N GLY A 45 -0.06 9.75 -1.28
CA GLY A 45 0.71 8.61 -0.75
C GLY A 45 0.86 7.46 -1.75
N GLY A 46 0.50 7.68 -3.02
CA GLY A 46 0.65 6.71 -4.10
C GLY A 46 -0.40 5.61 -4.13
N VAL A 47 -1.42 5.67 -3.28
CA VAL A 47 -2.47 4.66 -3.20
C VAL A 47 -3.17 4.52 -4.55
N ILE A 48 -3.38 3.29 -4.97
CA ILE A 48 -3.95 2.95 -6.28
C ILE A 48 -5.46 2.85 -6.17
N LEU A 49 -6.17 3.68 -6.94
CA LEU A 49 -7.61 3.61 -7.14
C LEU A 49 -7.91 3.08 -8.53
N LEU A 50 -8.56 1.94 -8.62
CA LEU A 50 -8.96 1.33 -9.88
C LEU A 50 -10.48 1.18 -9.98
N LYS A 51 -10.98 1.14 -11.21
CA LYS A 51 -12.41 1.04 -11.51
C LYS A 51 -12.77 -0.38 -11.90
N ALA A 52 -13.88 -0.87 -11.32
CA ALA A 52 -14.42 -2.19 -11.64
C ALA A 52 -15.96 -2.19 -11.58
N ILE A 53 -16.58 -3.19 -12.17
CA ILE A 53 -18.03 -3.38 -12.16
C ILE A 53 -18.36 -4.61 -11.31
N LEU A 54 -19.37 -4.52 -10.45
CA LEU A 54 -19.81 -5.60 -9.58
C LEU A 54 -20.97 -6.37 -10.24
N GLY A 55 -20.73 -7.63 -10.61
CA GLY A 55 -21.75 -8.54 -11.10
C GLY A 55 -22.58 -7.98 -12.28
N LYS A 56 -23.88 -7.86 -12.07
CA LYS A 56 -24.86 -7.35 -13.05
C LYS A 56 -25.12 -5.84 -12.93
N TYR A 57 -24.55 -5.18 -11.95
CA TYR A 57 -24.80 -3.76 -11.69
C TYR A 57 -23.99 -2.93 -12.70
N PRO A 58 -24.61 -1.94 -13.38
CA PRO A 58 -23.94 -1.18 -14.43
C PRO A 58 -22.95 -0.14 -13.92
N ASP A 59 -23.05 0.18 -12.63
CA ASP A 59 -22.25 1.24 -12.00
C ASP A 59 -20.77 0.85 -11.96
N THR A 60 -19.93 1.79 -12.29
CA THR A 60 -18.50 1.67 -12.14
C THR A 60 -18.09 2.07 -10.73
N LEU A 61 -17.56 1.15 -9.97
CA LEU A 61 -17.15 1.31 -8.59
C LEU A 61 -15.65 1.55 -8.47
N ASN A 62 -15.25 2.30 -7.46
CA ASN A 62 -13.86 2.65 -7.15
C ASN A 62 -13.30 1.73 -6.06
N PHE A 63 -12.21 1.03 -6.37
CA PHE A 63 -11.55 0.11 -5.44
C PHE A 63 -10.11 0.52 -5.18
N ILE A 64 -9.70 0.53 -3.92
CA ILE A 64 -8.28 0.61 -3.55
C ILE A 64 -7.63 -0.76 -3.75
N LEU A 65 -6.46 -0.80 -4.39
CA LEU A 65 -5.60 -1.99 -4.43
C LEU A 65 -4.74 -2.04 -3.17
N ASP A 66 -4.88 -3.11 -2.39
CA ASP A 66 -4.29 -3.18 -1.06
C ASP A 66 -3.67 -4.55 -0.78
N THR A 67 -2.34 -4.61 -0.71
CA THR A 67 -1.61 -5.82 -0.33
C THR A 67 -1.65 -6.09 1.17
N GLY A 68 -2.01 -5.10 1.98
CA GLY A 68 -2.24 -5.22 3.42
C GLY A 68 -3.63 -5.77 3.80
N SER A 69 -4.51 -5.96 2.80
CA SER A 69 -5.85 -6.55 3.02
C SER A 69 -5.87 -8.05 2.75
N GLY A 70 -6.32 -8.83 3.74
CA GLY A 70 -6.42 -10.30 3.66
C GLY A 70 -7.59 -10.81 2.82
N GLY A 71 -8.43 -9.94 2.26
CA GLY A 71 -9.64 -10.33 1.56
C GLY A 71 -9.99 -9.42 0.39
N ILE A 72 -11.28 -9.24 0.20
CA ILE A 72 -11.90 -8.24 -0.66
C ILE A 72 -13.12 -7.68 0.06
N SER A 73 -13.43 -6.41 -0.11
CA SER A 73 -14.49 -5.76 0.66
C SER A 73 -15.30 -4.77 -0.16
N LEU A 74 -16.50 -4.47 0.33
CA LEU A 74 -17.37 -3.40 -0.16
C LEU A 74 -17.68 -2.41 0.95
N ASP A 75 -17.86 -1.17 0.54
CA ASP A 75 -18.39 -0.13 1.41
C ASP A 75 -19.86 -0.38 1.79
N SER A 76 -20.21 -0.07 3.02
CA SER A 76 -21.55 -0.30 3.55
C SER A 76 -22.63 0.54 2.82
N LEU A 77 -22.31 1.77 2.43
CA LEU A 77 -23.23 2.62 1.65
C LEU A 77 -23.39 2.10 0.23
N THR A 78 -22.32 1.61 -0.39
CA THR A 78 -22.37 0.95 -1.71
C THR A 78 -23.22 -0.32 -1.68
N VAL A 79 -23.12 -1.12 -0.62
CA VAL A 79 -23.98 -2.32 -0.42
C VAL A 79 -25.46 -1.92 -0.33
N GLN A 80 -25.78 -0.86 0.42
CA GLN A 80 -27.14 -0.34 0.55
C GLN A 80 -27.65 0.23 -0.78
N TYR A 81 -26.86 1.04 -1.46
CA TYR A 81 -27.19 1.64 -2.76
C TYR A 81 -27.54 0.59 -3.81
N LEU A 82 -26.71 -0.45 -3.92
CA LEU A 82 -26.91 -1.56 -4.87
C LEU A 82 -27.93 -2.60 -4.39
N LYS A 83 -28.46 -2.45 -3.17
CA LYS A 83 -29.45 -3.36 -2.55
C LYS A 83 -28.96 -4.82 -2.55
N LEU A 84 -27.71 -5.03 -2.17
CA LEU A 84 -27.09 -6.35 -2.13
C LEU A 84 -27.59 -7.17 -0.95
N SER A 85 -27.75 -8.49 -1.16
CA SER A 85 -28.12 -9.41 -0.08
C SER A 85 -26.94 -9.60 0.87
N VAL A 86 -27.15 -9.33 2.14
CA VAL A 86 -26.14 -9.40 3.21
C VAL A 86 -26.30 -10.69 4.00
N THR A 87 -25.21 -11.41 4.19
CA THR A 87 -25.12 -12.60 5.05
C THR A 87 -24.41 -12.22 6.35
N PRO A 88 -25.07 -12.28 7.51
CA PRO A 88 -24.44 -12.06 8.80
C PRO A 88 -23.32 -13.04 9.09
N SER A 89 -22.31 -12.61 9.87
CA SER A 89 -21.18 -13.45 10.25
C SER A 89 -20.67 -13.09 11.64
N ASP A 90 -20.04 -14.04 12.34
CA ASP A 90 -19.30 -13.82 13.57
C ASP A 90 -17.82 -13.51 13.37
N LYS A 91 -17.39 -13.44 12.11
CA LYS A 91 -16.00 -13.09 11.80
C LYS A 91 -15.71 -11.63 12.10
N THR A 92 -14.50 -11.37 12.53
CA THR A 92 -14.00 -10.02 12.80
C THR A 92 -12.84 -9.67 11.88
N ILE A 93 -12.72 -8.40 11.55
CA ILE A 93 -11.54 -7.81 10.93
C ILE A 93 -10.84 -6.90 11.93
N ARG A 94 -9.55 -6.74 11.75
CA ARG A 94 -8.68 -5.93 12.59
C ARG A 94 -8.04 -4.83 11.74
N GLY A 95 -8.09 -3.60 12.22
CA GLY A 95 -7.41 -2.45 11.67
C GLY A 95 -6.68 -1.67 12.74
N ILE A 96 -5.94 -0.64 12.37
CA ILE A 96 -5.11 0.16 13.29
C ILE A 96 -5.92 0.87 14.38
N ALA A 97 -7.17 1.18 14.13
CA ALA A 97 -8.05 1.89 15.08
C ALA A 97 -9.17 1.01 15.65
N GLY A 98 -9.16 -0.31 15.46
CA GLY A 98 -10.17 -1.17 16.06
C GLY A 98 -10.32 -2.57 15.47
N ILE A 99 -11.17 -3.33 16.17
CA ILE A 99 -11.65 -4.64 15.73
C ILE A 99 -13.15 -4.51 15.48
N ARG A 100 -13.62 -4.99 14.32
CA ARG A 100 -15.04 -4.91 13.93
C ARG A 100 -15.55 -6.26 13.46
N LYS A 101 -16.76 -6.62 13.87
CA LYS A 101 -17.52 -7.75 13.31
C LYS A 101 -17.99 -7.37 11.91
N VAL A 102 -17.88 -8.30 10.97
CA VAL A 102 -18.25 -8.07 9.56
C VAL A 102 -19.32 -9.03 9.09
N SER A 103 -20.16 -8.55 8.17
CA SER A 103 -21.06 -9.35 7.36
C SER A 103 -20.50 -9.50 5.95
N PHE A 104 -21.11 -10.34 5.11
CA PHE A 104 -20.63 -10.62 3.77
C PHE A 104 -21.71 -10.44 2.70
N VAL A 105 -21.25 -10.03 1.51
CA VAL A 105 -21.97 -10.23 0.25
C VAL A 105 -21.30 -11.40 -0.45
N MET A 106 -22.02 -12.49 -0.59
CA MET A 106 -21.46 -13.79 -1.01
C MET A 106 -21.53 -13.96 -2.53
N ASN A 107 -20.57 -14.73 -3.05
CA ASN A 107 -20.54 -15.24 -4.43
C ASN A 107 -20.74 -14.18 -5.52
N GLN A 108 -20.03 -13.07 -5.43
CA GLN A 108 -20.09 -12.00 -6.41
C GLN A 108 -19.03 -12.17 -7.51
N GLN A 109 -19.26 -11.47 -8.63
CA GLN A 109 -18.31 -11.31 -9.73
C GLN A 109 -17.75 -9.89 -9.70
N LEU A 110 -16.44 -9.74 -9.89
CA LEU A 110 -15.80 -8.47 -10.17
C LEU A 110 -15.35 -8.44 -11.62
N LYS A 111 -15.82 -7.46 -12.39
CA LYS A 111 -15.50 -7.31 -13.81
C LYS A 111 -14.52 -6.18 -14.04
N LEU A 112 -13.39 -6.54 -14.62
CA LEU A 112 -12.39 -5.65 -15.20
C LEU A 112 -12.49 -5.71 -16.73
N PRO A 113 -11.88 -4.80 -17.49
CA PRO A 113 -11.85 -4.92 -18.93
C PRO A 113 -11.37 -6.32 -19.37
N ARG A 114 -12.19 -7.07 -20.10
CA ARG A 114 -11.90 -8.43 -20.61
C ARG A 114 -11.55 -9.50 -19.55
N LEU A 115 -11.74 -9.24 -18.27
CA LEU A 115 -11.50 -10.20 -17.20
C LEU A 115 -12.66 -10.17 -16.20
N THR A 116 -13.29 -11.32 -16.00
CA THR A 116 -14.27 -11.52 -14.93
C THR A 116 -13.67 -12.40 -13.86
N ILE A 117 -13.77 -11.97 -12.62
CA ILE A 117 -13.26 -12.68 -11.44
C ILE A 117 -14.45 -13.16 -10.64
N ASP A 118 -14.67 -14.46 -10.63
CA ASP A 118 -15.85 -15.11 -10.04
C ASP A 118 -15.60 -15.53 -8.59
N SER A 119 -16.70 -15.91 -7.94
CA SER A 119 -16.70 -16.54 -6.61
C SER A 119 -15.97 -15.71 -5.56
N LEU A 120 -16.28 -14.41 -5.51
CA LEU A 120 -15.76 -13.48 -4.52
C LEU A 120 -16.75 -13.28 -3.39
N ASN A 121 -16.27 -13.38 -2.15
CA ASN A 121 -17.04 -13.11 -0.95
C ASN A 121 -16.51 -11.80 -0.34
N PHE A 122 -17.28 -10.72 -0.52
CA PHE A 122 -16.91 -9.40 -0.04
C PHE A 122 -17.32 -9.24 1.42
N HIS A 123 -16.40 -8.94 2.31
CA HIS A 123 -16.79 -8.45 3.63
C HIS A 123 -17.22 -6.98 3.55
N ILE A 124 -18.15 -6.59 4.38
CA ILE A 124 -18.71 -5.24 4.40
C ILE A 124 -17.97 -4.42 5.45
N ASN A 125 -17.53 -3.23 5.05
CA ASN A 125 -16.90 -2.28 5.94
C ASN A 125 -17.39 -0.87 5.66
N ASP A 126 -17.11 0.08 6.55
CA ASP A 126 -17.40 1.50 6.38
C ASP A 126 -16.13 2.21 5.91
N TYR A 127 -16.19 2.80 4.73
CA TYR A 127 -15.08 3.54 4.10
C TYR A 127 -15.35 5.05 4.01
N ALA A 128 -16.30 5.58 4.77
CA ALA A 128 -16.59 7.02 4.81
C ALA A 128 -15.34 7.85 5.14
N ILE A 129 -14.50 7.36 6.06
CA ILE A 129 -13.23 8.01 6.41
C ILE A 129 -12.27 8.02 5.21
N LEU A 130 -12.06 6.90 4.51
CA LEU A 130 -11.19 6.85 3.34
C LEU A 130 -11.71 7.75 2.22
N THR A 131 -13.02 7.77 1.99
CA THR A 131 -13.68 8.68 1.05
C THR A 131 -13.38 10.14 1.42
N SER A 132 -13.47 10.48 2.70
CA SER A 132 -13.14 11.82 3.20
C SER A 132 -11.66 12.18 3.01
N VAL A 133 -10.75 11.26 3.34
CA VAL A 133 -9.29 11.46 3.21
C VAL A 133 -8.86 11.67 1.76
N TYR A 134 -9.42 10.89 0.83
CA TYR A 134 -9.02 10.95 -0.58
C TYR A 134 -9.88 11.89 -1.43
N GLY A 135 -11.06 12.29 -0.98
CA GLY A 135 -12.00 13.12 -1.74
C GLY A 135 -12.60 12.40 -2.96
N GLU A 136 -12.49 11.09 -2.98
CA GLU A 136 -13.01 10.19 -4.00
C GLU A 136 -13.86 9.12 -3.30
N GLN A 137 -15.02 8.79 -3.85
CA GLN A 137 -15.82 7.71 -3.31
C GLN A 137 -15.04 6.40 -3.33
N ILE A 138 -14.89 5.76 -2.19
CA ILE A 138 -14.24 4.45 -2.06
C ILE A 138 -15.33 3.40 -1.84
N ASP A 139 -15.57 2.58 -2.87
CA ASP A 139 -16.61 1.55 -2.87
C ASP A 139 -16.12 0.21 -2.32
N GLY A 140 -14.80 0.03 -2.24
CA GLY A 140 -14.24 -1.19 -1.68
C GLY A 140 -12.72 -1.27 -1.75
N ILE A 141 -12.21 -2.43 -1.31
CA ILE A 141 -10.78 -2.74 -1.31
C ILE A 141 -10.57 -4.09 -2.00
N ILE A 142 -9.63 -4.13 -2.94
CA ILE A 142 -9.15 -5.35 -3.59
C ILE A 142 -7.87 -5.80 -2.92
N GLY A 143 -7.93 -6.91 -2.19
CA GLY A 143 -6.79 -7.50 -1.49
C GLY A 143 -6.50 -8.95 -1.92
N TYR A 144 -6.01 -9.75 -1.00
CA TYR A 144 -5.50 -11.11 -1.22
C TYR A 144 -6.44 -12.02 -2.01
N SER A 145 -7.76 -11.91 -1.83
CA SER A 145 -8.75 -12.75 -2.54
C SER A 145 -8.64 -12.64 -4.07
N VAL A 146 -8.13 -11.53 -4.60
CA VAL A 146 -7.86 -11.31 -6.02
C VAL A 146 -6.37 -11.45 -6.31
N LEU A 147 -5.52 -10.79 -5.50
CA LEU A 147 -4.07 -10.71 -5.72
C LEU A 147 -3.41 -12.11 -5.77
N SER A 148 -3.91 -13.08 -5.01
CA SER A 148 -3.38 -14.45 -5.00
C SER A 148 -3.77 -15.29 -6.24
N ARG A 149 -4.71 -14.82 -7.05
CA ARG A 149 -5.21 -15.56 -8.23
C ARG A 149 -4.42 -15.26 -9.51
N TYR A 150 -3.72 -14.13 -9.55
CA TYR A 150 -3.06 -13.59 -10.74
C TYR A 150 -1.62 -13.16 -10.43
N ILE A 151 -0.83 -13.00 -11.49
CA ILE A 151 0.40 -12.21 -11.44
C ILE A 151 0.04 -10.80 -11.89
N LEU A 152 0.38 -9.78 -11.09
CA LEU A 152 0.09 -8.39 -11.39
C LEU A 152 1.40 -7.64 -11.67
N PHE A 153 1.45 -6.93 -12.79
CA PHE A 153 2.49 -5.93 -13.03
C PHE A 153 1.90 -4.54 -12.83
N VAL A 154 2.25 -3.92 -11.70
CA VAL A 154 1.86 -2.55 -11.35
C VAL A 154 2.91 -1.60 -11.90
N ASN A 155 2.51 -0.77 -12.86
CA ASN A 155 3.37 0.21 -13.51
C ASN A 155 2.93 1.63 -13.14
N TYR A 156 3.68 2.27 -12.25
CA TYR A 156 3.40 3.63 -11.81
C TYR A 156 3.80 4.69 -12.84
N ASP A 157 4.78 4.41 -13.72
CA ASP A 157 5.19 5.35 -14.76
C ASP A 157 4.06 5.67 -15.75
N SER A 158 3.23 4.67 -16.05
CA SER A 158 2.12 4.78 -17.00
C SER A 158 0.76 4.47 -16.39
N SER A 159 0.67 4.42 -15.06
CA SER A 159 -0.56 4.30 -14.27
C SER A 159 -1.48 3.18 -14.74
N HIS A 160 -0.93 1.95 -14.89
CA HIS A 160 -1.73 0.78 -15.22
C HIS A 160 -1.26 -0.47 -14.47
N ILE A 161 -2.17 -1.45 -14.39
CA ILE A 161 -1.90 -2.79 -13.89
C ILE A 161 -2.18 -3.77 -15.01
N ASP A 162 -1.19 -4.59 -15.34
CA ASP A 162 -1.37 -5.74 -16.21
C ASP A 162 -1.61 -6.99 -15.37
N PHE A 163 -2.69 -7.70 -15.69
CA PHE A 163 -3.03 -8.97 -15.08
C PHE A 163 -2.58 -10.11 -15.98
N TYR A 164 -1.92 -11.08 -15.39
CA TYR A 164 -1.50 -12.32 -16.06
C TYR A 164 -2.04 -13.53 -15.33
N SER A 165 -2.26 -14.62 -16.07
CA SER A 165 -2.52 -15.93 -15.47
C SER A 165 -1.34 -16.37 -14.60
N LYS A 166 -1.57 -17.33 -13.70
CA LYS A 166 -0.47 -18.06 -13.05
C LYS A 166 0.37 -18.74 -14.12
N GLY A 167 1.66 -18.91 -13.83
CA GLY A 167 2.61 -19.51 -14.73
C GLY A 167 3.99 -18.86 -14.66
N ARG A 168 4.87 -19.30 -15.55
CA ARG A 168 6.23 -18.80 -15.62
C ARG A 168 6.26 -17.41 -16.25
N ILE A 169 6.78 -16.43 -15.51
CA ILE A 169 7.00 -15.05 -15.98
C ILE A 169 8.49 -14.71 -16.01
N LYS A 170 8.90 -13.95 -17.02
CA LYS A 170 10.28 -13.43 -17.11
C LYS A 170 10.33 -12.05 -16.48
N TYR A 171 11.16 -11.88 -15.46
CA TYR A 171 11.39 -10.57 -14.85
C TYR A 171 12.28 -9.71 -15.74
N PRO A 172 11.98 -8.39 -15.89
CA PRO A 172 12.82 -7.47 -16.68
C PRO A 172 14.20 -7.31 -16.03
N ARG A 173 15.16 -6.76 -16.79
CA ARG A 173 16.50 -6.45 -16.26
C ARG A 173 16.45 -5.17 -15.43
N GLY A 174 17.42 -5.00 -14.51
CA GLY A 174 17.61 -3.75 -13.75
C GLY A 174 16.81 -3.62 -12.46
N GLY A 175 16.03 -4.64 -12.09
CA GLY A 175 15.32 -4.68 -10.82
C GLY A 175 15.90 -5.66 -9.81
N TYR A 176 15.16 -5.89 -8.73
CA TYR A 176 15.54 -6.78 -7.65
C TYR A 176 14.37 -7.66 -7.22
N LEU A 177 14.65 -8.93 -7.00
CA LEU A 177 13.64 -9.90 -6.55
C LEU A 177 13.60 -9.94 -5.03
N LEU A 178 12.52 -9.45 -4.47
CA LEU A 178 12.15 -9.64 -3.08
C LEU A 178 11.51 -11.01 -2.90
N LYS A 179 11.72 -11.62 -1.74
CA LYS A 179 11.14 -12.90 -1.33
C LYS A 179 10.35 -12.69 -0.02
N PRO A 180 9.17 -12.08 -0.08
CA PRO A 180 8.38 -11.88 1.14
C PRO A 180 7.89 -13.22 1.70
N PHE A 181 7.72 -13.28 3.02
CA PHE A 181 6.95 -14.35 3.65
C PHE A 181 5.47 -14.06 3.41
N ILE A 182 4.76 -14.97 2.74
CA ILE A 182 3.33 -14.81 2.46
C ILE A 182 2.58 -15.97 3.10
N PHE A 183 1.75 -15.66 4.10
CA PHE A 183 0.66 -16.53 4.55
C PHE A 183 -0.65 -16.10 3.87
N THR A 184 -1.09 -14.89 4.14
CA THR A 184 -2.15 -14.16 3.45
C THR A 184 -1.60 -12.78 3.09
N LEU A 185 -0.98 -12.11 4.06
CA LEU A 185 -0.35 -10.80 3.88
C LEU A 185 1.15 -10.97 3.60
N PRO A 186 1.73 -10.14 2.74
CA PRO A 186 3.15 -10.18 2.40
C PRO A 186 3.98 -9.48 3.47
N ILE A 187 4.93 -10.22 4.04
CA ILE A 187 5.83 -9.73 5.08
C ILE A 187 7.24 -9.66 4.52
N GLN A 188 7.84 -8.48 4.53
CA GLN A 188 9.14 -8.20 3.93
C GLN A 188 10.17 -7.86 5.00
N ASN A 189 11.39 -8.41 4.85
CA ASN A 189 12.54 -7.99 5.64
C ASN A 189 13.04 -6.64 5.16
N VAL A 190 13.19 -5.70 6.08
CA VAL A 190 13.67 -4.33 5.84
C VAL A 190 14.76 -4.00 6.85
N ARG A 191 15.79 -3.28 6.41
CA ARG A 191 16.77 -2.71 7.32
C ARG A 191 16.45 -1.23 7.53
N ILE A 192 16.33 -0.84 8.80
CA ILE A 192 16.12 0.56 9.20
C ILE A 192 17.32 1.00 10.03
N ARG A 193 17.73 2.25 9.86
CA ARG A 193 18.81 2.85 10.64
C ARG A 193 18.43 4.26 11.07
N ASP A 194 18.56 4.54 12.36
CA ASP A 194 18.53 5.89 12.91
C ASP A 194 19.68 6.07 13.91
N GLU A 195 19.55 5.67 15.18
CA GLU A 195 20.69 5.61 16.12
C GLU A 195 21.64 4.48 15.73
N HIS A 196 21.08 3.29 15.48
CA HIS A 196 21.79 2.12 14.96
C HIS A 196 20.95 1.42 13.88
N ALA A 197 21.49 0.37 13.29
CA ALA A 197 20.82 -0.35 12.23
C ALA A 197 20.12 -1.61 12.77
N ILE A 198 18.88 -1.79 12.39
CA ILE A 198 18.06 -2.96 12.77
C ILE A 198 17.53 -3.61 11.50
N HIS A 199 17.52 -4.93 11.49
CA HIS A 199 16.79 -5.75 10.53
C HIS A 199 15.52 -6.27 11.18
N SER A 200 14.36 -6.00 10.59
CA SER A 200 13.08 -6.50 11.10
C SER A 200 12.12 -6.78 9.95
N ARG A 201 10.98 -7.36 10.31
CA ARG A 201 9.90 -7.73 9.38
C ARG A 201 8.84 -6.64 9.39
N PHE A 202 8.34 -6.32 8.20
CA PHE A 202 7.31 -5.31 8.00
C PHE A 202 6.24 -5.84 7.06
N LEU A 203 5.00 -5.47 7.29
CA LEU A 203 3.95 -5.67 6.32
C LEU A 203 4.26 -4.84 5.06
N TYR A 204 4.24 -5.46 3.89
CA TYR A 204 4.39 -4.79 2.60
C TYR A 204 3.00 -4.33 2.13
N ASP A 205 2.68 -3.06 2.30
CA ASP A 205 1.32 -2.55 2.23
C ASP A 205 1.17 -1.43 1.19
N MET A 206 0.62 -1.78 0.03
CA MET A 206 0.34 -0.81 -1.05
C MET A 206 -0.96 -0.02 -0.83
N GLY A 207 -1.77 -0.40 0.16
CA GLY A 207 -2.97 0.34 0.57
C GLY A 207 -2.69 1.47 1.56
N ALA A 208 -1.54 1.43 2.25
CA ALA A 208 -1.15 2.44 3.23
C ALA A 208 -0.41 3.62 2.57
N GLY A 209 -1.04 4.79 2.49
CA GLY A 209 -0.53 5.99 1.83
C GLY A 209 0.56 6.74 2.61
N LEU A 210 1.44 6.04 3.32
CA LEU A 210 2.57 6.56 4.09
C LEU A 210 3.87 5.82 3.71
N CYS A 211 5.04 6.30 4.17
CA CYS A 211 6.32 5.62 3.90
C CYS A 211 6.59 4.45 4.84
N LEU A 212 6.55 4.72 6.13
CA LEU A 212 6.90 3.77 7.19
C LEU A 212 6.04 4.02 8.41
N MET A 213 5.51 2.97 9.00
CA MET A 213 4.80 3.03 10.27
C MET A 213 5.40 1.98 11.21
N LEU A 214 5.77 2.39 12.42
CA LEU A 214 6.39 1.58 13.45
C LEU A 214 5.47 1.44 14.65
N SER A 215 5.39 0.26 15.25
CA SER A 215 4.74 0.15 16.56
C SER A 215 5.59 0.83 17.63
N SER A 216 4.94 1.45 18.61
CA SER A 216 5.62 2.10 19.74
C SER A 216 6.47 1.12 20.54
N ASP A 217 6.00 -0.12 20.70
CA ASP A 217 6.76 -1.18 21.39
C ASP A 217 8.04 -1.53 20.61
N PHE A 218 7.96 -1.67 19.27
CA PHE A 218 9.14 -1.90 18.46
C PHE A 218 10.17 -0.78 18.63
N VAL A 219 9.73 0.49 18.58
CA VAL A 219 10.60 1.65 18.75
C VAL A 219 11.25 1.68 20.11
N LYS A 220 10.49 1.38 21.18
CA LYS A 220 10.95 1.36 22.57
C LYS A 220 11.98 0.24 22.81
N ASP A 221 11.63 -0.98 22.46
CA ASP A 221 12.46 -2.16 22.74
C ASP A 221 13.75 -2.18 21.91
N SER A 222 13.64 -1.74 20.65
CA SER A 222 14.79 -1.69 19.76
C SER A 222 15.70 -0.49 20.00
N THR A 223 15.27 0.51 20.76
CA THR A 223 15.98 1.79 20.96
C THR A 223 16.44 2.41 19.64
N LEU A 224 15.66 2.22 18.55
CA LEU A 224 16.03 2.61 17.20
C LEU A 224 16.29 4.12 17.05
N LEU A 225 15.43 4.95 17.66
CA LEU A 225 15.44 6.38 17.41
C LEU A 225 16.53 7.11 18.22
N LYS A 226 17.15 8.10 17.60
CA LYS A 226 18.06 9.03 18.28
C LYS A 226 17.35 9.75 19.41
N LYS A 227 18.01 9.89 20.58
CA LYS A 227 17.45 10.50 21.81
C LYS A 227 16.86 11.90 21.61
N LYS A 228 17.41 12.69 20.68
CA LYS A 228 16.97 14.06 20.38
C LYS A 228 16.13 14.15 19.10
N ARG A 229 15.55 13.04 18.63
CA ARG A 229 14.72 13.06 17.43
C ARG A 229 13.43 13.84 17.70
N LYS A 230 13.17 14.85 16.87
CA LYS A 230 11.91 15.59 16.94
C LYS A 230 10.75 14.69 16.58
N LYS A 231 9.66 14.85 17.26
CA LYS A 231 8.40 14.14 17.02
C LYS A 231 7.26 15.15 17.04
N PHE A 232 6.27 14.93 16.20
CA PHE A 232 5.05 15.74 16.11
C PHE A 232 3.86 14.80 16.23
N VAL A 233 2.86 15.19 17.01
CA VAL A 233 1.59 14.47 17.04
C VAL A 233 0.80 14.87 15.81
N LYS A 234 0.24 13.87 15.13
CA LYS A 234 -0.61 14.03 13.96
C LYS A 234 -1.73 13.01 14.03
N GLU A 235 -2.94 13.43 13.72
CA GLU A 235 -4.05 12.51 13.52
C GLU A 235 -3.83 11.71 12.23
N ALA A 236 -4.04 10.42 12.30
CA ALA A 236 -4.01 9.52 11.15
C ALA A 236 -5.26 8.66 11.14
N GLU A 237 -5.59 8.13 9.99
CA GLU A 237 -6.84 7.43 9.76
C GLU A 237 -6.60 6.08 9.12
N GLY A 238 -7.42 5.13 9.49
CA GLY A 238 -7.37 3.80 8.95
C GLY A 238 -8.61 2.99 9.26
N LEU A 239 -8.57 1.73 8.92
CA LEU A 239 -9.65 0.80 9.22
C LEU A 239 -9.88 0.78 10.74
N GLY A 240 -11.07 1.20 11.15
CA GLY A 240 -11.45 1.31 12.57
C GLY A 240 -11.66 2.74 13.05
N GLY A 241 -11.15 3.77 12.35
CA GLY A 241 -11.35 5.18 12.69
C GLY A 241 -10.07 6.01 12.68
N LYS A 242 -10.04 7.04 13.50
CA LYS A 242 -8.94 7.97 13.71
C LYS A 242 -8.09 7.54 14.90
N ILE A 243 -6.78 7.72 14.80
CA ILE A 243 -5.82 7.54 15.90
C ILE A 243 -4.77 8.65 15.88
N ASP A 244 -4.26 9.00 17.04
CA ASP A 244 -3.10 9.87 17.15
C ASP A 244 -1.82 9.07 16.90
N MET A 245 -0.95 9.62 16.06
CA MET A 245 0.37 9.06 15.78
C MET A 245 1.44 10.12 15.99
N GLU A 246 2.62 9.68 16.41
CA GLU A 246 3.80 10.54 16.38
C GLU A 246 4.45 10.44 15.00
N MET A 247 4.66 11.58 14.32
CA MET A 247 5.44 11.65 13.10
C MET A 247 6.87 12.06 13.40
N THR A 248 7.83 11.40 12.77
CA THR A 248 9.27 11.67 12.85
C THR A 248 9.98 11.27 11.56
N VAL A 249 11.31 11.25 11.57
CA VAL A 249 12.14 10.80 10.44
C VAL A 249 13.15 9.78 10.91
N VAL A 250 13.34 8.69 10.17
CA VAL A 250 14.50 7.80 10.35
C VAL A 250 15.57 8.10 9.30
N THR A 251 16.83 7.93 9.67
CA THR A 251 17.98 8.29 8.82
C THR A 251 18.03 7.47 7.52
N GLU A 252 17.71 6.18 7.57
CA GLU A 252 17.80 5.30 6.40
C GLU A 252 16.80 4.15 6.50
N VAL A 253 16.14 3.85 5.38
CA VAL A 253 15.40 2.61 5.14
C VAL A 253 16.00 1.91 3.93
N LYS A 254 16.30 0.60 4.05
CA LYS A 254 16.85 -0.21 2.96
C LYS A 254 15.90 -1.36 2.64
N LEU A 255 15.42 -1.39 1.40
CA LEU A 255 14.59 -2.45 0.82
C LEU A 255 15.38 -3.15 -0.30
N GLY A 256 15.77 -4.41 -0.08
CA GLY A 256 16.70 -5.08 -0.99
C GLY A 256 18.03 -4.31 -1.11
N PRO A 257 18.49 -3.98 -2.33
CA PRO A 257 19.67 -3.15 -2.54
C PRO A 257 19.41 -1.64 -2.40
N TYR A 258 18.16 -1.21 -2.46
CA TYR A 258 17.75 0.19 -2.54
C TYR A 258 17.73 0.87 -1.17
N LYS A 259 18.24 2.11 -1.11
CA LYS A 259 18.34 2.90 0.11
C LYS A 259 17.58 4.20 -0.04
N PHE A 260 16.85 4.55 0.98
CA PHE A 260 16.15 5.82 1.11
C PHE A 260 16.63 6.53 2.37
N HIS A 261 16.83 7.83 2.28
CA HIS A 261 17.36 8.63 3.39
C HIS A 261 16.30 9.60 3.91
N ASN A 262 16.38 9.88 5.22
CA ASN A 262 15.46 10.78 5.90
C ASN A 262 13.99 10.42 5.64
N VAL A 263 13.63 9.16 5.89
CA VAL A 263 12.31 8.62 5.57
C VAL A 263 11.28 9.03 6.61
N PRO A 264 10.17 9.68 6.22
CA PRO A 264 9.06 10.00 7.12
C PRO A 264 8.53 8.74 7.77
N THR A 265 8.34 8.79 9.07
CA THR A 265 8.01 7.63 9.87
C THR A 265 6.94 7.98 10.88
N TYR A 266 5.87 7.22 10.90
CA TYR A 266 4.81 7.31 11.88
C TYR A 266 5.04 6.27 12.98
N ILE A 267 4.74 6.64 14.22
CA ILE A 267 4.81 5.76 15.38
C ILE A 267 3.40 5.71 15.97
N PHE A 268 2.87 4.52 16.16
CA PHE A 268 1.53 4.32 16.67
C PHE A 268 1.50 3.30 17.82
N ASN A 269 0.52 3.43 18.69
CA ASN A 269 0.24 2.42 19.70
C ASN A 269 -0.57 1.29 19.04
N ASP A 270 0.02 0.10 18.99
CA ASP A 270 -0.61 -1.07 18.35
C ASP A 270 -1.55 -1.81 19.33
N ASP A 271 -2.53 -1.10 19.88
CA ASP A 271 -3.46 -1.61 20.89
C ASP A 271 -4.29 -2.80 20.40
N TYR A 272 -4.39 -2.97 19.10
CA TYR A 272 -5.15 -4.05 18.45
C TYR A 272 -4.28 -5.14 17.83
N ASN A 273 -2.97 -5.13 18.05
CA ASN A 273 -2.02 -6.10 17.49
C ASN A 273 -2.09 -6.24 15.98
N VAL A 274 -2.15 -5.15 15.25
CA VAL A 274 -2.13 -5.13 13.78
C VAL A 274 -0.81 -5.67 13.24
N THR A 275 0.31 -5.27 13.87
CA THR A 275 1.63 -5.78 13.54
C THR A 275 1.98 -7.06 14.32
N SER A 276 1.24 -7.38 15.39
CA SER A 276 1.51 -8.52 16.26
C SER A 276 2.97 -8.55 16.74
N TYR A 277 3.48 -7.40 17.20
CA TYR A 277 4.84 -7.32 17.74
C TYR A 277 5.06 -8.36 18.86
N PRO A 278 6.21 -9.07 18.97
CA PRO A 278 7.48 -8.81 18.28
C PRO A 278 7.63 -9.45 16.87
N TYR A 279 6.57 -9.97 16.28
CA TYR A 279 6.66 -10.61 14.96
C TYR A 279 6.91 -9.62 13.82
N LEU A 280 6.21 -8.47 13.82
CA LEU A 280 6.44 -7.36 12.89
C LEU A 280 6.81 -6.09 13.66
N GLY A 281 7.73 -5.31 13.09
CA GLY A 281 8.09 -3.98 13.61
C GLY A 281 7.12 -2.89 13.18
N GLY A 282 6.32 -3.14 12.12
CA GLY A 282 5.41 -2.15 11.57
C GLY A 282 5.00 -2.43 10.13
N ILE A 283 4.71 -1.36 9.39
CA ILE A 283 4.20 -1.37 8.02
C ILE A 283 5.13 -0.57 7.11
N LEU A 284 5.48 -1.14 5.95
CA LEU A 284 6.15 -0.46 4.84
C LEU A 284 5.07 -0.03 3.85
N GLY A 285 4.81 1.25 3.76
CA GLY A 285 3.68 1.79 3.03
C GLY A 285 4.00 2.29 1.63
N ASN A 286 2.95 2.70 0.93
CA ASN A 286 2.99 2.91 -0.50
C ASN A 286 3.68 4.19 -0.95
N ASP A 287 3.80 5.23 -0.12
CA ASP A 287 4.60 6.40 -0.51
C ASP A 287 6.10 6.07 -0.68
N LEU A 288 6.56 4.98 -0.05
CA LEU A 288 7.87 4.41 -0.35
C LEU A 288 7.80 3.42 -1.51
N LEU A 289 6.79 2.53 -1.55
CA LEU A 289 6.69 1.43 -2.51
C LEU A 289 6.37 1.92 -3.94
N ARG A 290 5.60 3.00 -4.12
CA ARG A 290 5.28 3.61 -5.42
C ARG A 290 6.51 4.09 -6.21
N ARG A 291 7.66 4.13 -5.59
CA ARG A 291 8.97 4.46 -6.22
C ARG A 291 9.52 3.33 -7.07
N PHE A 292 8.75 2.24 -7.16
CA PHE A 292 9.06 1.08 -7.97
C PHE A 292 7.86 0.69 -8.84
N ASN A 293 8.13 0.23 -10.06
CA ASN A 293 7.21 -0.65 -10.75
C ASN A 293 7.37 -2.05 -10.17
N VAL A 294 6.25 -2.74 -9.92
CA VAL A 294 6.26 -3.97 -9.12
C VAL A 294 5.56 -5.10 -9.85
N ILE A 295 6.19 -6.28 -9.92
CA ILE A 295 5.51 -7.51 -10.30
C ILE A 295 5.21 -8.29 -9.01
N LEU A 296 3.93 -8.48 -8.72
CA LEU A 296 3.42 -9.24 -7.59
C LEU A 296 3.07 -10.65 -8.05
N ASN A 297 3.83 -11.64 -7.63
CA ASN A 297 3.55 -13.05 -7.87
C ASN A 297 3.42 -13.77 -6.53
N TYR A 298 2.18 -13.86 -6.03
CA TYR A 298 1.87 -14.49 -4.75
C TYR A 298 2.12 -16.00 -4.76
N ASP A 299 1.90 -16.65 -5.91
CA ASP A 299 2.09 -18.09 -6.07
C ASP A 299 3.54 -18.51 -5.86
N LYS A 300 4.49 -17.74 -6.41
CA LYS A 300 5.93 -17.97 -6.25
C LYS A 300 6.53 -17.23 -5.04
N ARG A 301 5.75 -16.42 -4.35
CA ARG A 301 6.22 -15.50 -3.29
C ARG A 301 7.33 -14.59 -3.81
N ASP A 302 7.16 -14.10 -5.03
CA ASP A 302 8.10 -13.25 -5.75
C ASP A 302 7.50 -11.86 -5.92
N PHE A 303 8.12 -10.86 -5.31
CA PHE A 303 7.82 -9.46 -5.56
C PHE A 303 9.04 -8.85 -6.23
N TYR A 304 8.94 -8.63 -7.54
CA TYR A 304 10.03 -8.06 -8.30
C TYR A 304 9.83 -6.56 -8.43
N ILE A 305 10.80 -5.77 -7.96
CA ILE A 305 10.75 -4.31 -7.92
C ILE A 305 11.79 -3.70 -8.86
N THR A 306 11.39 -2.71 -9.64
CA THR A 306 12.26 -1.95 -10.53
C THR A 306 12.09 -0.47 -10.24
N PRO A 307 13.16 0.31 -9.92
CA PRO A 307 13.04 1.75 -9.76
C PRO A 307 12.37 2.41 -10.95
N ASN A 308 11.47 3.33 -10.69
CA ASN A 308 10.71 4.07 -11.69
C ASN A 308 11.02 5.58 -11.64
N GLN A 309 10.30 6.41 -12.42
CA GLN A 309 10.51 7.86 -12.47
C GLN A 309 10.33 8.57 -11.11
N HIS A 310 9.54 7.97 -10.19
CA HIS A 310 9.29 8.50 -8.85
C HIS A 310 10.38 8.14 -7.84
N TYR A 311 11.39 7.36 -8.22
CA TYR A 311 12.39 6.83 -7.29
C TYR A 311 13.11 7.91 -6.48
N ASN A 312 13.46 9.02 -7.11
CA ASN A 312 14.17 10.13 -6.49
C ASN A 312 13.26 11.30 -6.06
N GLU A 313 11.94 11.15 -6.09
CA GLU A 313 11.04 12.19 -5.63
C GLU A 313 11.25 12.47 -4.13
N PRO A 314 11.11 13.74 -3.68
CA PRO A 314 11.13 14.04 -2.25
C PRO A 314 10.00 13.32 -1.52
N PHE A 315 10.20 13.05 -0.25
CA PHE A 315 9.13 12.54 0.61
C PHE A 315 8.22 13.68 1.09
N ASP A 316 6.98 13.33 1.40
CA ASP A 316 6.06 14.24 2.08
C ASP A 316 6.34 14.25 3.58
N TYR A 317 6.67 15.42 4.09
CA TYR A 317 6.93 15.63 5.52
C TYR A 317 5.81 16.45 6.20
N SER A 318 4.63 16.51 5.64
CA SER A 318 3.52 17.35 6.12
C SER A 318 3.91 18.82 6.29
N TYR A 319 4.52 19.37 5.29
CA TYR A 319 5.15 20.69 5.30
C TYR A 319 4.24 21.86 5.68
N SER A 320 2.95 21.79 5.38
CA SER A 320 1.99 22.84 5.75
C SER A 320 1.53 22.72 7.20
N GLY A 321 1.52 21.50 7.73
CA GLY A 321 0.88 21.19 9.01
C GLY A 321 -0.64 21.17 8.95
N ILE A 322 -1.24 21.06 7.75
CA ILE A 322 -2.69 21.03 7.56
C ILE A 322 -3.09 19.63 7.07
N GLU A 323 -4.08 19.03 7.70
CA GLU A 323 -4.81 17.89 7.15
C GLU A 323 -6.13 18.35 6.55
N LEU A 324 -6.37 17.91 5.32
CA LEU A 324 -7.58 18.25 4.56
C LEU A 324 -8.46 17.02 4.38
N TYR A 325 -9.76 17.21 4.57
CA TYR A 325 -10.80 16.20 4.38
C TYR A 325 -11.90 16.71 3.45
N TYR A 326 -12.49 15.79 2.70
CA TYR A 326 -13.70 16.08 1.93
C TYR A 326 -14.91 15.61 2.70
N ILE A 327 -15.71 16.54 3.21
CA ILE A 327 -16.87 16.27 4.07
C ILE A 327 -18.09 17.01 3.52
N ASN A 328 -19.13 16.29 3.18
CA ASN A 328 -20.42 16.85 2.69
C ASN A 328 -20.25 17.85 1.52
N GLY A 329 -19.38 17.53 0.57
CA GLY A 329 -19.16 18.37 -0.61
C GLY A 329 -18.19 19.53 -0.38
N LEU A 330 -17.57 19.64 0.79
CA LEU A 330 -16.67 20.73 1.18
C LEU A 330 -15.28 20.17 1.53
N ILE A 331 -14.24 20.96 1.25
CA ILE A 331 -12.88 20.66 1.73
C ILE A 331 -12.70 21.37 3.07
N VAL A 332 -12.54 20.60 4.12
CA VAL A 332 -12.46 21.07 5.51
C VAL A 332 -11.06 20.79 6.07
N ILE A 333 -10.55 21.71 6.87
CA ILE A 333 -9.33 21.48 7.67
C ILE A 333 -9.71 20.64 8.87
N GLY A 334 -9.27 19.40 8.92
CA GLY A 334 -9.58 18.47 10.01
C GLY A 334 -8.52 18.41 11.10
N ASP A 335 -7.28 18.83 10.81
CA ASP A 335 -6.22 18.95 11.81
C ASP A 335 -5.22 20.04 11.43
N VAL A 336 -4.66 20.71 12.43
CA VAL A 336 -3.58 21.69 12.30
C VAL A 336 -2.47 21.35 13.28
N ALA A 337 -1.36 20.86 12.73
CA ALA A 337 -0.21 20.42 13.53
C ALA A 337 0.35 21.56 14.38
N LYS A 338 0.51 21.29 15.67
CA LYS A 338 1.09 22.25 16.63
C LYS A 338 2.51 22.67 16.24
N GLY A 339 2.80 23.97 16.27
CA GLY A 339 4.09 24.55 15.86
C GLY A 339 4.27 24.68 14.34
N SER A 340 3.23 24.37 13.54
CA SER A 340 3.26 24.48 12.09
C SER A 340 3.13 25.91 11.57
N SER A 341 3.42 26.10 10.28
CA SER A 341 3.21 27.37 9.59
C SER A 341 1.74 27.77 9.53
N ALA A 342 0.84 26.77 9.47
CA ALA A 342 -0.61 26.99 9.45
C ALA A 342 -1.12 27.50 10.81
N GLU A 343 -0.70 26.87 11.90
CA GLU A 343 -1.06 27.32 13.25
C GLU A 343 -0.59 28.75 13.51
N ALA A 344 0.66 29.07 13.10
CA ALA A 344 1.27 30.39 13.31
C ALA A 344 0.52 31.54 12.66
N VAL A 345 -0.23 31.30 11.57
CA VAL A 345 -1.04 32.32 10.90
C VAL A 345 -2.50 32.31 11.35
N GLY A 346 -2.89 31.40 12.25
CA GLY A 346 -4.22 31.34 12.83
C GLY A 346 -5.26 30.52 12.03
N ILE A 347 -4.81 29.61 11.16
CA ILE A 347 -5.66 28.57 10.56
C ILE A 347 -6.11 27.62 11.65
N LYS A 348 -7.35 27.15 11.60
CA LYS A 348 -7.97 26.31 12.63
C LYS A 348 -8.66 25.10 12.04
N GLU A 349 -8.77 24.08 12.85
CA GLU A 349 -9.67 22.95 12.59
C GLU A 349 -11.11 23.46 12.38
N GLY A 350 -11.82 22.85 11.43
CA GLY A 350 -13.17 23.23 11.01
C GLY A 350 -13.23 24.33 9.96
N ASP A 351 -12.11 25.00 9.62
CA ASP A 351 -12.06 25.95 8.51
C ASP A 351 -12.38 25.27 7.18
N ILE A 352 -13.18 25.91 6.34
CA ILE A 352 -13.53 25.40 5.01
C ILE A 352 -12.62 26.05 3.97
N VAL A 353 -11.87 25.24 3.22
CA VAL A 353 -10.95 25.71 2.19
C VAL A 353 -11.69 26.03 0.89
N ILE A 354 -11.74 27.29 0.52
CA ILE A 354 -12.38 27.77 -0.72
C ILE A 354 -11.40 27.71 -1.90
N SER A 355 -10.13 28.09 -1.67
CA SER A 355 -9.10 27.97 -2.71
C SER A 355 -7.71 27.83 -2.12
N VAL A 356 -6.81 27.21 -2.91
CA VAL A 356 -5.36 27.17 -2.67
C VAL A 356 -4.65 27.74 -3.91
N ASN A 357 -3.84 28.80 -3.75
CA ASN A 357 -3.13 29.49 -4.86
C ASN A 357 -4.05 29.86 -6.04
N LYS A 358 -5.24 30.43 -5.75
CA LYS A 358 -6.26 30.78 -6.76
C LYS A 358 -6.85 29.57 -7.51
N ASN A 359 -6.57 28.36 -7.08
CA ASN A 359 -7.26 27.17 -7.58
C ASN A 359 -8.58 27.01 -6.80
N PHE A 360 -9.71 27.14 -7.49
CA PHE A 360 -11.08 27.01 -6.95
C PHE A 360 -11.75 25.71 -7.38
N SER A 361 -10.98 24.72 -7.87
CA SER A 361 -11.54 23.49 -8.43
C SER A 361 -12.25 22.60 -7.41
N GLN A 362 -12.09 22.86 -6.10
CA GLN A 362 -12.57 22.00 -5.01
C GLN A 362 -12.05 20.54 -5.15
N ASN A 363 -10.86 20.40 -5.71
CA ASN A 363 -10.18 19.12 -5.84
C ASN A 363 -9.21 18.90 -4.68
N LEU A 364 -9.58 18.02 -3.76
CA LEU A 364 -8.81 17.72 -2.56
C LEU A 364 -7.39 17.26 -2.87
N GLN A 365 -7.22 16.37 -3.87
CA GLN A 365 -5.90 15.85 -4.25
C GLN A 365 -4.98 16.96 -4.77
N GLN A 366 -5.48 17.86 -5.61
CA GLN A 366 -4.69 19.01 -6.10
C GLN A 366 -4.29 19.95 -4.94
N TYR A 367 -5.18 20.17 -3.98
CA TYR A 367 -4.86 21.00 -2.82
C TYR A 367 -3.79 20.35 -1.95
N LYS A 368 -3.90 19.05 -1.67
CA LYS A 368 -2.88 18.30 -0.93
C LYS A 368 -1.51 18.37 -1.64
N ILE A 369 -1.45 18.10 -2.94
CA ILE A 369 -0.22 18.20 -3.74
C ILE A 369 0.39 19.61 -3.66
N THR A 370 -0.43 20.66 -3.78
CA THR A 370 0.05 22.05 -3.68
C THR A 370 0.65 22.35 -2.32
N LEU A 371 0.04 21.86 -1.26
CA LEU A 371 0.48 22.06 0.12
C LEU A 371 1.69 21.20 0.53
N GLN A 372 2.13 20.29 -0.33
CA GLN A 372 3.37 19.50 -0.16
C GLN A 372 4.60 20.14 -0.82
N ASN A 373 4.45 21.20 -1.62
CA ASN A 373 5.54 21.85 -2.33
C ASN A 373 6.45 22.66 -1.38
N SER A 374 7.41 21.99 -0.76
CA SER A 374 8.33 22.58 0.20
C SER A 374 9.13 23.76 -0.38
N GLY A 375 9.34 24.80 0.44
CA GLY A 375 10.06 26.01 0.08
C GLY A 375 9.21 27.08 -0.59
N GLN A 376 7.99 26.75 -1.02
CA GLN A 376 7.05 27.69 -1.62
C GLN A 376 6.14 28.34 -0.57
N LYS A 377 5.47 29.40 -0.97
CA LYS A 377 4.34 29.97 -0.23
C LYS A 377 3.04 29.45 -0.82
N ALA A 378 2.05 29.22 0.03
CA ALA A 378 0.69 28.94 -0.40
C ALA A 378 -0.26 29.99 0.17
N LYS A 379 -1.12 30.52 -0.70
CA LYS A 379 -2.22 31.40 -0.31
C LYS A 379 -3.49 30.59 -0.23
N LEU A 380 -4.15 30.61 0.93
CA LEU A 380 -5.41 29.95 1.18
C LEU A 380 -6.51 30.98 1.37
N ILE A 381 -7.63 30.82 0.68
CA ILE A 381 -8.88 31.48 1.04
C ILE A 381 -9.71 30.43 1.79
N ILE A 382 -10.09 30.77 3.00
CA ILE A 382 -10.91 29.91 3.85
C ILE A 382 -12.18 30.62 4.25
N ARG A 383 -13.22 29.83 4.56
CA ARG A 383 -14.46 30.31 5.18
C ARG A 383 -14.53 29.79 6.62
N ARG A 384 -14.74 30.73 7.54
CA ARG A 384 -14.96 30.47 8.98
C ARG A 384 -16.17 31.26 9.42
N HIS A 385 -17.24 30.60 9.91
CA HIS A 385 -18.47 31.26 10.37
C HIS A 385 -19.01 32.28 9.36
N GLU A 386 -19.20 31.92 8.10
CA GLU A 386 -19.70 32.76 6.99
C GLU A 386 -18.76 33.94 6.57
N GLU A 387 -17.61 34.12 7.20
CA GLU A 387 -16.61 35.12 6.83
C GLU A 387 -15.47 34.49 6.03
N LEU A 388 -14.93 35.25 5.08
CA LEU A 388 -13.76 34.83 4.27
C LEU A 388 -12.49 35.45 4.85
N PHE A 389 -11.49 34.59 4.99
CA PHE A 389 -10.14 34.95 5.42
C PHE A 389 -9.12 34.56 4.36
N GLU A 390 -8.11 35.39 4.17
CA GLU A 390 -6.95 35.06 3.34
C GLU A 390 -5.74 34.83 4.23
N PHE A 391 -5.09 33.68 4.08
CA PHE A 391 -3.85 33.33 4.79
C PHE A 391 -2.74 33.03 3.79
N GLU A 392 -1.53 33.45 4.10
CA GLU A 392 -0.32 33.02 3.38
C GLU A 392 0.54 32.21 4.34
N ILE A 393 0.79 30.97 3.98
CA ILE A 393 1.67 30.07 4.72
C ILE A 393 2.96 29.80 3.96
N LYS A 394 4.07 29.63 4.65
CA LYS A 394 5.31 29.12 4.08
C LYS A 394 5.33 27.60 4.25
N ILE A 395 5.36 26.88 3.14
CA ILE A 395 5.46 25.42 3.14
C ILE A 395 6.90 25.03 3.47
N LYS A 396 7.13 24.54 4.67
CA LYS A 396 8.45 24.12 5.14
C LYS A 396 8.33 22.88 6.00
N SER A 397 9.35 22.02 5.94
CA SER A 397 9.40 20.87 6.83
C SER A 397 9.23 21.29 8.28
N ILE A 398 8.38 20.59 9.01
CA ILE A 398 8.23 20.73 10.45
C ILE A 398 9.32 19.97 11.23
N LEU A 399 10.08 19.14 10.53
CA LEU A 399 11.16 18.30 11.05
C LEU A 399 12.52 18.95 11.01
#